data_e0944395b84871d07461f0025c08464e
#
_entry.id   e0944395b84871d07461f0025c08464e
#
_cell.length_a   1.000
_cell.length_b   1.000
_cell.length_c   1.000
_cell.angle_alpha   90.00
_cell.angle_beta   90.00
_cell.angle_gamma   90.00
#
_symmetry.space_group_name_H-M   'P 1'
#
loop_
_entity.id
_entity.type
_entity.pdbx_description
1 polymer ?
#
loop_
_entity_poly.entity_id
_entity_poly.type
_entity_poly.pdbx_seq_one_letter_code
_entity_poly.pdbx_strand_id
1 'polypeptide(L)'
;MKAYFYCRVAHDDSFSLERQAEELRRYAEQAGYTIVGAAAEHGSGMTLDRPALQEVMEAVLAGEVDVVLISSLDRIGRDWGMTKQYIDLLTEHKVKLLCLLERVSSDSSGVSPFST
;
A
#
# COMPACT_ATOMS: atom_id res chain seq x y z
N MET A 1 -9.86 -4.47 11.60
CA MET A 1 -9.57 -3.40 10.63
C MET A 1 -9.82 -3.89 9.22
N LYS A 2 -10.36 -3.04 8.39
CA LYS A 2 -10.59 -3.34 6.97
C LYS A 2 -9.32 -3.03 6.18
N ALA A 3 -8.78 -4.03 5.52
CA ALA A 3 -7.51 -3.94 4.82
C ALA A 3 -7.68 -4.02 3.30
N TYR A 4 -6.97 -3.15 2.61
CA TYR A 4 -6.87 -3.16 1.16
C TYR A 4 -5.40 -3.30 0.82
N PHE A 5 -5.02 -4.20 -0.07
CA PHE A 5 -3.60 -4.28 -0.41
C PHE A 5 -3.33 -3.90 -1.86
N TYR A 6 -2.14 -3.38 -2.05
CA TYR A 6 -1.66 -2.91 -3.34
C TYR A 6 -0.36 -3.59 -3.68
N CYS A 7 -0.29 -4.14 -4.87
CA CYS A 7 0.89 -4.83 -5.39
C CYS A 7 1.31 -4.20 -6.72
N ARG A 8 2.60 -4.05 -6.93
CA ARG A 8 3.12 -3.50 -8.16
C ARG A 8 4.46 -4.15 -8.52
N VAL A 9 4.65 -4.44 -9.80
CA VAL A 9 5.94 -4.80 -10.36
C VAL A 9 6.20 -3.94 -11.59
N ALA A 10 7.47 -3.67 -11.89
CA ALA A 10 7.85 -2.75 -12.95
C ALA A 10 7.67 -3.34 -14.36
N HIS A 11 7.74 -4.65 -14.47
CA HIS A 11 7.63 -5.35 -15.75
C HIS A 11 6.60 -6.46 -15.65
N ASP A 12 6.39 -7.16 -16.74
CA ASP A 12 5.45 -8.26 -16.81
C ASP A 12 6.00 -9.47 -16.04
N ASP A 13 5.92 -9.40 -14.73
CA ASP A 13 6.38 -10.43 -13.82
C ASP A 13 5.20 -10.88 -12.96
N SER A 14 4.34 -11.71 -13.53
CA SER A 14 3.14 -12.18 -12.84
C SER A 14 3.47 -13.01 -11.61
N PHE A 15 4.57 -13.75 -11.65
CA PHE A 15 4.97 -14.57 -10.52
C PHE A 15 5.28 -13.71 -9.28
N SER A 16 6.04 -12.63 -9.48
CA SER A 16 6.38 -11.72 -8.40
C SER A 16 5.14 -11.02 -7.86
N LEU A 17 4.20 -10.67 -8.74
CA LEU A 17 2.97 -10.01 -8.35
C LEU A 17 2.10 -10.94 -7.49
N GLU A 18 1.95 -12.19 -7.91
CA GLU A 18 1.20 -13.18 -7.13
C GLU A 18 1.83 -13.43 -5.77
N ARG A 19 3.15 -13.46 -5.72
CA ARG A 19 3.88 -13.66 -4.48
C ARG A 19 3.67 -12.52 -3.51
N GLN A 20 3.69 -11.28 -4.00
CA GLN A 20 3.38 -10.11 -3.17
C GLN A 20 1.98 -10.21 -2.58
N ALA A 21 1.00 -10.54 -3.42
CA ALA A 21 -0.38 -10.65 -2.98
C ALA A 21 -0.54 -11.72 -1.90
N GLU A 22 0.12 -12.86 -2.08
CA GLU A 22 0.04 -13.94 -1.12
C GLU A 22 0.65 -13.56 0.23
N GLU A 23 1.77 -12.89 0.21
CA GLU A 23 2.42 -12.42 1.44
C GLU A 23 1.55 -11.42 2.18
N LEU A 24 0.94 -10.49 1.45
CA LEU A 24 0.08 -9.49 2.05
C LEU A 24 -1.19 -10.12 2.62
N ARG A 25 -1.78 -11.05 1.90
CA ARG A 25 -2.97 -11.75 2.36
C ARG A 25 -2.69 -12.53 3.63
N ARG A 26 -1.57 -13.23 3.66
CA ARG A 26 -1.17 -14.00 4.84
C ARG A 26 -0.97 -13.10 6.05
N TYR A 27 -0.32 -11.97 5.84
CA TYR A 27 -0.13 -11.01 6.93
C TYR A 27 -1.47 -10.50 7.45
N ALA A 28 -2.38 -10.13 6.55
CA ALA A 28 -3.70 -9.62 6.94
C ALA A 28 -4.46 -10.66 7.77
N GLU A 29 -4.42 -11.91 7.35
CA GLU A 29 -5.10 -12.99 8.07
C GLU A 29 -4.51 -13.18 9.46
N GLN A 30 -3.20 -13.17 9.59
CA GLN A 30 -2.53 -13.34 10.88
C GLN A 30 -2.79 -12.17 11.81
N ALA A 31 -2.92 -10.97 11.26
CA ALA A 31 -3.19 -9.77 12.04
C ALA A 31 -4.67 -9.61 12.41
N GLY A 32 -5.53 -10.47 11.88
CA GLY A 32 -6.97 -10.38 12.14
C GLY A 32 -7.68 -9.32 11.33
N TYR A 33 -7.09 -8.88 10.24
CA TYR A 33 -7.71 -7.88 9.37
C TYR A 33 -8.72 -8.52 8.43
N THR A 34 -9.78 -7.77 8.12
CA THR A 34 -10.73 -8.17 7.10
C THR A 34 -10.27 -7.62 5.76
N ILE A 35 -10.02 -8.48 4.80
CA ILE A 35 -9.57 -8.05 3.46
C ILE A 35 -10.80 -7.59 2.68
N VAL A 36 -10.84 -6.31 2.33
CA VAL A 36 -11.97 -5.72 1.60
C VAL A 36 -11.65 -5.52 0.12
N GLY A 37 -10.39 -5.64 -0.26
CA GLY A 37 -10.02 -5.53 -1.66
C GLY A 37 -8.53 -5.68 -1.88
N ALA A 38 -8.17 -5.84 -3.14
CA ALA A 38 -6.79 -5.95 -3.56
C ALA A 38 -6.66 -5.33 -4.95
N ALA A 39 -5.62 -4.56 -5.16
CA ALA A 39 -5.31 -3.98 -6.45
C ALA A 39 -3.88 -4.37 -6.82
N ALA A 40 -3.69 -4.75 -8.07
CA ALA A 40 -2.40 -5.20 -8.56
C ALA A 40 -2.18 -4.67 -9.98
N GLU A 41 -0.95 -4.29 -10.27
CA GLU A 41 -0.64 -3.76 -11.60
C GLU A 41 0.83 -3.89 -11.93
N HIS A 42 1.10 -3.81 -13.22
CA HIS A 42 2.44 -3.63 -13.75
C HIS A 42 2.58 -2.15 -14.09
N GLY A 43 3.65 -1.53 -13.66
CA GLY A 43 3.83 -0.12 -13.93
C GLY A 43 5.09 0.46 -13.33
N SER A 44 5.44 1.64 -13.81
CA SER A 44 6.60 2.38 -13.33
C SER A 44 6.33 2.99 -11.96
N GLY A 45 7.36 3.05 -11.12
CA GLY A 45 7.29 3.79 -9.87
C GLY A 45 7.49 5.30 -10.04
N MET A 46 7.51 5.79 -11.27
CA MET A 46 7.83 7.19 -11.57
C MET A 46 6.62 8.13 -11.52
N THR A 47 5.43 7.59 -11.40
CA THR A 47 4.20 8.39 -11.32
C THR A 47 3.19 7.72 -10.42
N LEU A 48 2.29 8.52 -9.83
CA LEU A 48 1.14 8.03 -9.07
C LEU A 48 -0.08 7.84 -9.95
N ASP A 49 -0.01 8.21 -11.22
CA ASP A 49 -1.12 8.08 -12.16
C ASP A 49 -1.19 6.65 -12.69
N ARG A 50 -1.64 5.74 -11.83
CA ARG A 50 -1.76 4.32 -12.14
C ARG A 50 -3.13 3.85 -11.70
N PRO A 51 -3.87 3.13 -12.59
CA PRO A 51 -5.26 2.76 -12.32
C PRO A 51 -5.47 1.97 -11.02
N ALA A 52 -4.59 1.02 -10.71
CA ALA A 52 -4.75 0.22 -9.49
C ALA A 52 -4.51 1.07 -8.24
N LEU A 53 -3.56 1.99 -8.29
CA LEU A 53 -3.30 2.89 -7.18
C LEU A 53 -4.48 3.85 -6.96
N GLN A 54 -5.10 4.27 -8.06
CA GLN A 54 -6.30 5.10 -8.00
C GLN A 54 -7.49 4.32 -7.44
N GLU A 55 -7.59 3.04 -7.76
CA GLU A 55 -8.64 2.18 -7.20
C GLU A 55 -8.55 2.11 -5.69
N VAL A 56 -7.34 1.98 -5.15
CA VAL A 56 -7.12 1.99 -3.71
C VAL A 56 -7.61 3.31 -3.11
N MET A 57 -7.25 4.41 -3.74
CA MET A 57 -7.64 5.74 -3.24
C MET A 57 -9.15 5.93 -3.29
N GLU A 58 -9.83 5.41 -4.31
CA GLU A 58 -11.28 5.48 -4.37
C GLU A 58 -11.93 4.75 -3.19
N ALA A 59 -11.41 3.58 -2.83
CA ALA A 59 -11.91 2.84 -1.68
C ALA A 59 -11.66 3.59 -0.37
N VAL A 60 -10.50 4.24 -0.26
CA VAL A 60 -10.16 5.07 0.89
C VAL A 60 -11.13 6.25 1.02
N LEU A 61 -11.38 6.93 -0.09
CA LEU A 61 -12.30 8.08 -0.10
C LEU A 61 -13.73 7.69 0.22
N ALA A 62 -14.11 6.46 -0.12
CA ALA A 62 -15.43 5.94 0.20
C ALA A 62 -15.57 5.50 1.66
N GLY A 63 -14.49 5.56 2.45
CA GLY A 63 -14.52 5.17 3.85
C GLY A 63 -14.55 3.67 4.08
N GLU A 64 -14.12 2.89 3.09
CA GLU A 64 -14.19 1.44 3.14
C GLU A 64 -12.91 0.77 3.62
N VAL A 65 -11.88 1.55 3.94
CA VAL A 65 -10.55 1.03 4.24
C VAL A 65 -10.02 1.64 5.53
N ASP A 66 -9.42 0.82 6.37
CA ASP A 66 -8.74 1.28 7.60
C ASP A 66 -7.22 1.23 7.43
N VAL A 67 -6.72 0.28 6.63
CA VAL A 67 -5.29 0.11 6.43
C VAL A 67 -5.00 -0.33 5.00
N VAL A 68 -3.97 0.25 4.42
CA VAL A 68 -3.44 -0.18 3.11
C VAL A 68 -2.15 -0.94 3.37
N LEU A 69 -2.07 -2.14 2.83
CA LEU A 69 -0.89 -3.00 3.00
C LEU A 69 -0.10 -3.04 1.71
N ILE A 70 1.21 -2.86 1.83
CA ILE A 70 2.13 -3.00 0.70
C ILE A 70 3.36 -3.80 1.14
N SER A 71 4.06 -4.40 0.19
CA SER A 71 5.26 -5.17 0.51
C SER A 71 6.44 -4.26 0.84
N SER A 72 6.60 -3.15 0.12
CA SER A 72 7.64 -2.17 0.37
C SER A 72 7.18 -0.80 -0.11
N LEU A 73 7.82 0.24 0.39
CA LEU A 73 7.44 1.63 0.09
C LEU A 73 7.63 2.00 -1.38
N ASP A 74 8.58 1.38 -2.05
CA ASP A 74 8.83 1.66 -3.46
C ASP A 74 7.70 1.16 -4.38
N ARG A 75 6.76 0.37 -3.86
CA ARG A 75 5.57 -0.02 -4.62
C ARG A 75 4.67 1.18 -4.88
N ILE A 76 4.60 2.12 -3.93
CA ILE A 76 3.86 3.38 -4.13
C ILE A 76 4.59 4.25 -5.14
N GLY A 77 5.89 4.46 -4.94
CA GLY A 77 6.68 5.28 -5.84
C GLY A 77 8.14 5.26 -5.46
N ARG A 78 9.01 5.64 -6.38
CA ARG A 78 10.45 5.69 -6.14
C ARG A 78 10.90 7.05 -5.63
N ASP A 79 10.07 8.06 -5.80
CA ASP A 79 10.35 9.41 -5.37
C ASP A 79 9.68 9.62 -4.01
N TRP A 80 10.47 10.04 -3.03
CA TRP A 80 9.94 10.27 -1.70
C TRP A 80 8.81 11.30 -1.69
N GLY A 81 8.94 12.35 -2.51
CA GLY A 81 7.90 13.38 -2.58
C GLY A 81 6.56 12.83 -3.02
N MET A 82 6.56 11.96 -4.04
CA MET A 82 5.32 11.31 -4.51
C MET A 82 4.76 10.36 -3.47
N THR A 83 5.62 9.56 -2.87
CA THR A 83 5.21 8.61 -1.85
C THR A 83 4.62 9.33 -0.65
N LYS A 84 5.25 10.42 -0.23
CA LYS A 84 4.77 11.22 0.88
C LYS A 84 3.40 11.83 0.61
N GLN A 85 3.17 12.31 -0.61
CA GLN A 85 1.85 12.83 -0.99
C GLN A 85 0.76 11.77 -0.82
N TYR A 86 1.06 10.54 -1.24
CA TYR A 86 0.09 9.45 -1.12
C TYR A 86 -0.16 9.12 0.35
N ILE A 87 0.89 9.03 1.14
CA ILE A 87 0.79 8.76 2.58
C ILE A 87 -0.01 9.86 3.28
N ASP A 88 0.23 11.11 2.92
CA ASP A 88 -0.49 12.24 3.53
C ASP A 88 -1.99 12.16 3.22
N LEU A 89 -2.35 11.77 2.00
CA LEU A 89 -3.75 11.60 1.64
C LEU A 89 -4.40 10.47 2.46
N LEU A 90 -3.70 9.38 2.65
CA LEU A 90 -4.19 8.28 3.48
C LEU A 90 -4.39 8.75 4.92
N THR A 91 -3.43 9.47 5.44
CA THR A 91 -3.47 9.97 6.82
C THR A 91 -4.63 10.95 7.02
N GLU A 92 -4.88 11.81 6.03
CA GLU A 92 -6.03 12.73 6.08
C GLU A 92 -7.35 11.98 6.22
N HIS A 93 -7.43 10.81 5.65
CA HIS A 93 -8.64 9.99 5.71
C HIS A 93 -8.58 8.94 6.82
N LYS A 94 -7.61 9.09 7.74
CA LYS A 94 -7.42 8.21 8.90
C LYS A 94 -7.14 6.77 8.51
N VAL A 95 -6.45 6.57 7.41
CA VAL A 95 -6.05 5.26 6.90
C VAL A 95 -4.56 5.09 7.12
N LYS A 96 -4.18 3.94 7.65
CA LYS A 96 -2.77 3.60 7.90
C LYS A 96 -2.16 3.00 6.63
N LEU A 97 -0.86 3.22 6.46
CA LEU A 97 -0.09 2.49 5.45
C LEU A 97 0.89 1.59 6.18
N LEU A 98 0.81 0.30 5.92
CA LEU A 98 1.69 -0.68 6.55
C LEU A 98 2.54 -1.36 5.50
N CYS A 99 3.86 -1.29 5.67
CA CYS A 99 4.84 -1.85 4.76
C CYS A 99 5.47 -3.09 5.39
N LEU A 100 5.29 -4.24 4.78
CA LEU A 100 5.76 -5.50 5.36
C LEU A 100 7.28 -5.59 5.42
N LEU A 101 7.94 -5.15 4.36
CA LEU A 101 9.39 -5.24 4.29
C LEU A 101 10.07 -4.35 5.32
N GLU A 102 9.63 -3.12 5.46
CA GLU A 102 10.18 -2.17 6.41
C GLU A 102 9.60 -2.34 7.81
N ARG A 103 8.48 -3.06 7.92
CA ARG A 103 7.80 -3.29 9.19
C ARG A 103 7.46 -2.01 9.93
N VAL A 104 7.08 -0.97 9.18
CA VAL A 104 6.72 0.33 9.76
C VAL A 104 5.33 0.72 9.32
N SER A 105 4.68 1.55 10.14
CA SER A 105 3.34 2.07 9.87
C SER A 105 3.40 3.59 9.83
N SER A 106 2.69 4.18 8.90
CA SER A 106 2.66 5.64 8.75
C SER A 106 2.00 6.35 9.91
N ASP A 107 1.27 5.65 10.76
CA ASP A 107 0.63 6.24 11.93
C ASP A 107 1.46 6.10 13.20
N SER A 108 2.65 5.55 13.12
CA SER A 108 3.56 5.47 14.27
C SER A 108 3.94 6.87 14.68
N SER A 109 3.69 7.21 15.94
CA SER A 109 3.92 8.58 16.41
C SER A 109 5.38 8.96 16.31
N GLY A 110 5.64 10.03 15.58
CA GLY A 110 6.96 10.60 15.45
C GLY A 110 7.95 9.81 14.64
N VAL A 111 7.54 8.71 14.02
CA VAL A 111 8.43 7.89 13.22
C VAL A 111 8.04 7.97 11.76
N SER A 112 8.95 8.46 10.93
CA SER A 112 8.77 8.44 9.50
C SER A 112 9.10 7.05 8.97
N PRO A 113 8.34 6.50 8.01
CA PRO A 113 8.67 5.21 7.40
C PRO A 113 10.04 5.20 6.73
N PHE A 114 10.58 6.36 6.43
CA PHE A 114 11.86 6.51 5.76
C PHE A 114 13.00 6.92 6.67
N SER A 115 12.74 7.11 7.96
CA SER A 115 13.83 7.38 8.89
C SER A 115 14.42 6.08 9.39
N THR A 116 15.69 6.09 9.51
CA THR A 116 16.43 4.94 10.03
C THR A 116 16.86 5.20 11.44
#